data_e13a12b440f1ae309df9856325e46d67
#
_entry.id   e13a12b440f1ae309df9856325e46d67
#
_cell.length_a   1.000
_cell.length_b   1.000
_cell.length_c   1.000
_cell.angle_alpha   90.00
_cell.angle_beta   90.00
_cell.angle_gamma   90.00
#
_symmetry.space_group_name_H-M   'P 1'
#
loop_
_entity.id
_entity.type
_entity.pdbx_description
1 polymer ?
#
loop_
_entity_poly.entity_id
_entity_poly.type
_entity_poly.pdbx_seq_one_letter_code
_entity_poly.pdbx_strand_id
1 'polypeptide(L)'
;MVRKPDVVVYVNGIPLVVIEAKSPINPSQNTFDAIDQIRSAEKEVPRLFHSNLFNIATNDLTFRYGATGAPSEFWSRWRDPWPKQDSDFTDETDKGLYALLEPARLLDILAHLIVFETRDGTTIKLSLIHI
;
A
#
# COMPACT_ATOMS: atom_id res chain seq x y z
N MET A 1 12.03 12.83 15.80
CA MET A 1 12.47 11.64 15.03
C MET A 1 12.03 11.77 13.57
N VAL A 2 12.95 11.59 12.65
CA VAL A 2 12.63 11.63 11.22
C VAL A 2 12.16 10.24 10.80
N ARG A 3 10.90 10.13 10.33
CA ARG A 3 10.38 8.89 9.75
C ARG A 3 10.80 8.79 8.30
N LYS A 4 11.43 7.68 7.97
CA LYS A 4 11.78 7.36 6.58
C LYS A 4 11.06 6.09 6.18
N PRO A 5 10.13 6.14 5.24
CA PRO A 5 9.55 4.91 4.69
C PRO A 5 10.63 4.11 3.95
N ASP A 6 10.47 2.79 3.90
CA ASP A 6 11.42 1.93 3.22
C ASP A 6 11.44 2.21 1.72
N VAL A 7 10.27 2.31 1.10
CA VAL A 7 10.14 2.60 -0.33
C VAL A 7 8.96 3.53 -0.55
N VAL A 8 9.14 4.50 -1.44
CA VAL A 8 8.06 5.36 -1.92
C VAL A 8 8.03 5.29 -3.44
N VAL A 9 6.86 5.04 -4.00
CA VAL A 9 6.66 4.99 -5.45
C VAL A 9 6.17 6.35 -5.92
N TYR A 10 6.92 6.95 -6.84
CA TYR A 10 6.60 8.25 -7.44
C TYR A 10 6.16 8.09 -8.89
N VAL A 11 5.18 8.88 -9.31
CA VAL A 11 4.84 9.05 -10.71
C VAL A 11 4.87 10.55 -11.01
N ASN A 12 5.71 10.95 -11.96
CA ASN A 12 5.92 12.36 -12.30
C ASN A 12 6.24 13.24 -11.06
N GLY A 13 7.05 12.72 -10.16
CA GLY A 13 7.46 13.43 -8.95
C GLY A 13 6.41 13.46 -7.83
N ILE A 14 5.27 12.82 -8.02
CA ILE A 14 4.19 12.76 -7.02
C ILE A 14 4.27 11.42 -6.27
N PRO A 15 4.42 11.42 -4.94
CA PRO A 15 4.45 10.17 -4.16
C PRO A 15 3.05 9.57 -4.08
N LEU A 16 2.89 8.37 -4.63
CA LEU A 16 1.60 7.70 -4.72
C LEU A 16 1.44 6.49 -3.80
N VAL A 17 2.51 5.76 -3.53
CA VAL A 17 2.47 4.53 -2.75
C VAL A 17 3.62 4.52 -1.75
N VAL A 18 3.31 4.17 -0.51
CA VAL A 18 4.33 3.95 0.53
C VAL A 18 4.38 2.45 0.84
N ILE A 19 5.59 1.91 0.88
CA ILE A 19 5.83 0.49 1.14
C ILE A 19 6.69 0.34 2.39
N GLU A 20 6.23 -0.45 3.34
CA GLU A 20 7.01 -0.90 4.49
C GLU A 20 7.28 -2.38 4.39
N ALA A 21 8.56 -2.76 4.54
CA ALA A 21 8.99 -4.15 4.47
C ALA A 21 9.63 -4.56 5.80
N LYS A 22 9.25 -5.74 6.28
CA LYS A 22 9.83 -6.35 7.49
C LYS A 22 10.55 -7.61 7.13
N SER A 23 11.55 -7.98 7.94
CA SER A 23 12.29 -9.23 7.74
C SER A 23 11.43 -10.43 8.11
N PRO A 24 11.35 -11.47 7.26
CA PRO A 24 10.62 -12.68 7.59
C PRO A 24 11.31 -13.51 8.68
N ILE A 25 12.57 -13.23 8.95
CA ILE A 25 13.39 -13.98 9.92
C ILE A 25 13.14 -13.53 11.35
N ASN A 26 12.74 -12.27 11.55
CA ASN A 26 12.50 -11.72 12.87
C ASN A 26 11.06 -11.98 13.32
N PRO A 27 10.82 -12.90 14.28
CA PRO A 27 9.48 -13.26 14.71
C PRO A 27 8.75 -12.12 15.44
N SER A 28 9.47 -11.11 15.92
CA SER A 28 8.85 -9.95 16.57
C SER A 28 8.36 -8.89 15.58
N GLN A 29 8.65 -9.07 14.28
CA GLN A 29 8.25 -8.13 13.24
C GLN A 29 7.49 -8.88 12.15
N ASN A 30 6.26 -8.48 11.90
CA ASN A 30 5.39 -9.10 10.91
C ASN A 30 4.72 -8.02 10.05
N THR A 31 3.85 -8.47 9.13
CA THR A 31 3.12 -7.56 8.23
C THR A 31 2.24 -6.58 8.99
N PHE A 32 1.67 -6.96 10.13
CA PHE A 32 0.86 -6.05 10.94
C PHE A 32 1.72 -4.97 11.60
N ASP A 33 2.96 -5.28 11.97
CA ASP A 33 3.90 -4.26 12.46
C ASP A 33 4.22 -3.25 11.37
N ALA A 34 4.36 -3.70 10.12
CA ALA A 34 4.55 -2.82 8.98
C ALA A 34 3.33 -1.91 8.77
N ILE A 35 2.11 -2.44 8.89
CA ILE A 35 0.88 -1.65 8.82
C ILE A 35 0.87 -0.58 9.92
N ASP A 36 1.19 -0.95 11.14
CA ASP A 36 1.23 -0.03 12.27
C ASP A 36 2.24 1.09 12.05
N GLN A 37 3.40 0.78 11.47
CA GLN A 37 4.40 1.78 11.12
C GLN A 37 3.88 2.77 10.08
N ILE A 38 3.19 2.31 9.05
CA ILE A 38 2.59 3.18 8.04
C ILE A 38 1.54 4.08 8.69
N ARG A 39 0.67 3.52 9.53
CA ARG A 39 -0.36 4.31 10.21
C ARG A 39 0.23 5.35 11.16
N SER A 40 1.33 5.05 11.82
CA SER A 40 2.06 6.03 12.62
C SER A 40 2.65 7.12 11.74
N ALA A 41 3.23 6.76 10.59
CA ALA A 41 3.80 7.71 9.65
C ALA A 41 2.73 8.65 9.08
N GLU A 42 1.51 8.18 8.86
CA GLU A 42 0.38 9.03 8.42
C GLU A 42 0.13 10.20 9.38
N LYS A 43 0.32 9.96 10.68
CA LYS A 43 0.14 10.98 11.72
C LYS A 43 1.37 11.88 11.88
N GLU A 44 2.56 11.32 11.75
CA GLU A 44 3.81 12.03 11.97
C GLU A 44 4.28 12.83 10.76
N VAL A 45 4.00 12.35 9.55
CA VAL A 45 4.44 12.96 8.28
C VAL A 45 3.25 13.07 7.33
N PRO A 46 2.20 13.83 7.68
CA PRO A 46 0.96 13.84 6.89
C PRO A 46 1.17 14.33 5.45
N ARG A 47 2.17 15.15 5.17
CA ARG A 47 2.45 15.64 3.82
C ARG A 47 2.78 14.53 2.83
N LEU A 48 3.46 13.49 3.28
CA LEU A 48 3.80 12.35 2.44
C LEU A 48 2.55 11.64 1.92
N PHE A 49 1.45 11.70 2.66
CA PHE A 49 0.23 10.98 2.37
C PHE A 49 -0.86 11.83 1.70
N HIS A 50 -0.61 13.11 1.42
CA HIS A 50 -1.61 13.98 0.77
C HIS A 50 -2.02 13.48 -0.61
N SER A 51 -1.05 13.08 -1.42
CA SER A 51 -1.28 12.54 -2.77
C SER A 51 -1.29 11.02 -2.80
N ASN A 52 -1.11 10.38 -1.66
CA ASN A 52 -0.99 8.93 -1.54
C ASN A 52 -2.29 8.23 -1.96
N LEU A 53 -2.17 7.14 -2.73
CA LEU A 53 -3.30 6.35 -3.21
C LEU A 53 -3.60 5.19 -2.27
N PHE A 54 -2.59 4.40 -1.97
CA PHE A 54 -2.65 3.25 -1.09
C PHE A 54 -1.27 2.93 -0.57
N ASN A 55 -1.19 2.00 0.36
CA ASN A 55 0.08 1.60 0.96
C ASN A 55 0.23 0.09 0.96
N ILE A 56 1.47 -0.38 1.03
CA ILE A 56 1.82 -1.80 1.00
C ILE A 56 2.63 -2.13 2.24
N ALA A 57 2.25 -3.22 2.89
CA ALA A 57 2.97 -3.82 4.00
C ALA A 57 3.34 -5.26 3.66
N THR A 58 4.60 -5.62 3.81
CA THR A 58 5.08 -6.97 3.48
C THR A 58 6.19 -7.41 4.42
N ASN A 59 6.36 -8.72 4.54
CA ASN A 59 7.51 -9.34 5.20
C ASN A 59 8.18 -10.40 4.31
N ASP A 60 8.07 -10.27 2.99
CA ASP A 60 8.49 -11.22 1.96
C ASP A 60 7.61 -12.47 1.84
N LEU A 61 6.99 -12.92 2.92
CA LEU A 61 6.12 -14.09 2.90
C LEU A 61 4.66 -13.70 2.71
N THR A 62 4.26 -12.59 3.27
CA THR A 62 2.89 -12.08 3.18
C THR A 62 2.88 -10.66 2.64
N PHE A 63 1.77 -10.30 2.04
CA PHE A 63 1.56 -9.01 1.40
C PHE A 63 0.17 -8.50 1.75
N ARG A 64 0.10 -7.23 2.13
CA ARG A 64 -1.17 -6.54 2.37
C ARG A 64 -1.13 -5.15 1.75
N TYR A 65 -2.23 -4.72 1.19
CA TYR A 65 -2.41 -3.35 0.75
C TYR A 65 -3.62 -2.73 1.43
N GLY A 66 -3.57 -1.42 1.63
CA GLY A 66 -4.66 -0.69 2.26
C GLY A 66 -4.66 0.78 1.88
N ALA A 67 -5.84 1.39 1.92
CA ALA A 67 -5.98 2.82 1.69
C ALA A 67 -5.40 3.63 2.85
N THR A 68 -4.98 4.85 2.56
CA THR A 68 -4.53 5.78 3.59
C THR A 68 -5.65 5.99 4.63
N GLY A 69 -5.31 5.83 5.91
CA GLY A 69 -6.27 5.97 7.00
C GLY A 69 -7.03 4.70 7.36
N ALA A 70 -6.92 3.64 6.57
CA ALA A 70 -7.65 2.40 6.83
C ALA A 70 -7.11 1.67 8.07
N PRO A 71 -7.97 1.22 8.99
CA PRO A 71 -7.57 0.32 10.06
C PRO A 71 -7.01 -0.99 9.52
N SER A 72 -6.16 -1.66 10.30
CA SER A 72 -5.45 -2.87 9.85
C SER A 72 -6.36 -3.98 9.35
N GLU A 73 -7.56 -4.11 9.91
CA GLU A 73 -8.55 -5.12 9.52
C GLU A 73 -9.07 -4.95 8.08
N PHE A 74 -8.93 -3.75 7.50
CA PHE A 74 -9.36 -3.49 6.12
C PHE A 74 -8.22 -3.61 5.11
N TRP A 75 -7.04 -3.98 5.55
CA TRP A 75 -5.93 -4.28 4.64
C TRP A 75 -6.07 -5.70 4.12
N SER A 76 -5.89 -5.86 2.81
CA SER A 76 -6.21 -7.11 2.09
C SER A 76 -5.05 -7.61 1.27
N ARG A 77 -5.15 -8.87 0.83
CA ARG A 77 -4.23 -9.45 -0.15
C ARG A 77 -4.60 -8.97 -1.53
N TRP A 78 -3.61 -8.84 -2.40
CA TRP A 78 -3.87 -8.63 -3.82
C TRP A 78 -4.01 -9.97 -4.53
N ARG A 79 -5.10 -10.17 -5.25
CA ARG A 79 -5.44 -11.49 -5.83
C ARG A 79 -5.28 -11.58 -7.33
N ASP A 80 -5.38 -10.46 -8.06
CA ASP A 80 -5.35 -10.45 -9.51
C ASP A 80 -3.92 -10.43 -10.04
N PRO A 81 -3.45 -11.49 -10.74
CA PRO A 81 -2.07 -11.56 -11.23
C PRO A 81 -1.83 -10.76 -12.51
N TRP A 82 -2.89 -10.20 -13.14
CA TRP A 82 -2.73 -9.45 -14.40
C TRP A 82 -1.58 -8.43 -14.29
N PRO A 83 -0.74 -8.25 -15.30
CA PRO A 83 -0.78 -8.78 -16.67
C PRO A 83 -0.18 -10.18 -16.86
N LYS A 84 0.23 -10.81 -15.79
CA LYS A 84 0.75 -12.18 -15.79
C LYS A 84 -0.28 -13.17 -15.26
N GLN A 85 0.14 -14.39 -14.95
CA GLN A 85 -0.67 -15.45 -14.36
C GLN A 85 -0.12 -15.86 -13.01
N ASP A 86 -0.93 -16.48 -12.18
CA ASP A 86 -0.49 -16.92 -10.83
C ASP A 86 0.75 -17.81 -10.88
N SER A 87 0.88 -18.64 -11.90
CA SER A 87 2.03 -19.54 -12.08
C SER A 87 3.34 -18.80 -12.35
N ASP A 88 3.30 -17.52 -12.72
CA ASP A 88 4.49 -16.71 -12.95
C ASP A 88 5.14 -16.21 -11.66
N PHE A 89 4.47 -16.34 -10.52
CA PHE A 89 4.94 -15.81 -9.25
C PHE A 89 5.31 -16.93 -8.26
N THR A 90 6.35 -16.69 -7.47
CA THR A 90 6.81 -17.63 -6.46
C THR A 90 6.13 -17.43 -5.11
N ASP A 91 5.68 -16.21 -4.82
CA ASP A 91 5.04 -15.87 -3.55
C ASP A 91 4.05 -14.69 -3.68
N GLU A 92 3.33 -14.41 -2.59
CA GLU A 92 2.36 -13.33 -2.54
C GLU A 92 3.00 -11.95 -2.72
N THR A 93 4.21 -11.76 -2.21
CA THR A 93 4.91 -10.48 -2.28
C THR A 93 5.28 -10.14 -3.72
N ASP A 94 5.87 -11.08 -4.45
CA ASP A 94 6.21 -10.87 -5.86
C ASP A 94 4.96 -10.57 -6.68
N LYS A 95 3.91 -11.33 -6.48
CA LYS A 95 2.63 -11.14 -7.17
C LYS A 95 2.03 -9.76 -6.87
N GLY A 96 1.95 -9.41 -5.59
CA GLY A 96 1.39 -8.13 -5.17
C GLY A 96 2.17 -6.93 -5.67
N LEU A 97 3.49 -6.95 -5.53
CA LEU A 97 4.34 -5.86 -5.99
C LEU A 97 4.27 -5.70 -7.51
N TYR A 98 4.38 -6.79 -8.25
CA TYR A 98 4.35 -6.71 -9.72
C TYR A 98 2.98 -6.27 -10.23
N ALA A 99 1.93 -6.96 -9.83
CA ALA A 99 0.59 -6.74 -10.37
C ALA A 99 -0.01 -5.39 -9.94
N LEU A 100 0.20 -5.00 -8.69
CA LEU A 100 -0.38 -3.77 -8.15
C LEU A 100 0.37 -2.52 -8.63
N LEU A 101 1.68 -2.61 -8.82
CA LEU A 101 2.53 -1.49 -9.24
C LEU A 101 2.82 -1.48 -10.75
N GLU A 102 2.28 -2.41 -11.51
CA GLU A 102 2.37 -2.35 -12.96
C GLU A 102 1.76 -1.01 -13.43
N PRO A 103 2.47 -0.23 -14.29
CA PRO A 103 2.06 1.15 -14.58
C PRO A 103 0.63 1.32 -15.08
N ALA A 104 0.17 0.45 -15.98
CA ALA A 104 -1.21 0.53 -16.49
C ALA A 104 -2.23 0.24 -15.38
N ARG A 105 -1.93 -0.72 -14.50
CA ARG A 105 -2.77 -1.04 -13.34
C ARG A 105 -2.80 0.12 -12.35
N LEU A 106 -1.65 0.70 -12.04
CA LEU A 106 -1.56 1.80 -11.10
C LEU A 106 -2.36 3.02 -11.57
N LEU A 107 -2.28 3.35 -12.86
CA LEU A 107 -3.06 4.43 -13.45
C LEU A 107 -4.55 4.13 -13.45
N ASP A 108 -4.93 2.88 -13.68
CA ASP A 108 -6.33 2.43 -13.63
C ASP A 108 -6.90 2.56 -12.21
N ILE A 109 -6.13 2.18 -11.20
CA ILE A 109 -6.51 2.34 -9.80
C ILE A 109 -6.71 3.83 -9.48
N LEU A 110 -5.77 4.67 -9.88
CA LEU A 110 -5.86 6.12 -9.68
C LEU A 110 -7.15 6.69 -10.29
N ALA A 111 -7.48 6.26 -11.51
CA ALA A 111 -8.59 6.83 -12.24
C ALA A 111 -9.97 6.30 -11.79
N HIS A 112 -10.07 5.06 -11.31
CA HIS A 112 -11.35 4.38 -11.18
C HIS A 112 -11.61 3.66 -9.86
N LEU A 113 -10.59 3.29 -9.10
CA LEU A 113 -10.74 2.34 -8.00
C LEU A 113 -10.54 2.93 -6.61
N ILE A 114 -10.28 4.22 -6.49
CA ILE A 114 -10.10 4.90 -5.21
C ILE A 114 -11.26 5.84 -4.96
N VAL A 115 -11.86 5.70 -3.78
CA VAL A 115 -12.93 6.59 -3.31
C VAL A 115 -12.37 7.53 -2.27
N PHE A 116 -12.62 8.82 -2.45
CA PHE A 116 -12.24 9.86 -1.52
C PHE A 116 -13.49 10.43 -0.84
N GLU A 117 -13.40 10.70 0.44
CA GLU A 117 -14.46 11.38 1.18
C GLU A 117 -13.84 12.54 1.96
N THR A 118 -14.55 13.64 2.02
CA THR A 118 -14.18 14.79 2.85
C THR A 118 -15.08 14.83 4.08
N ARG A 119 -14.46 14.75 5.27
CA ARG A 119 -15.15 14.89 6.56
C ARG A 119 -14.48 15.99 7.36
N ASP A 120 -15.28 16.91 7.90
CA ASP A 120 -14.79 18.00 8.75
C ASP A 120 -13.64 18.79 8.11
N GLY A 121 -13.71 19.02 6.80
CA GLY A 121 -12.67 19.72 6.06
C GLY A 121 -11.44 18.89 5.72
N THR A 122 -11.40 17.61 6.11
CA THR A 122 -10.29 16.72 5.82
C THR A 122 -10.69 15.68 4.79
N THR A 123 -9.89 15.52 3.75
CA THR A 123 -10.11 14.48 2.75
C THR A 123 -9.60 13.15 3.25
N ILE A 124 -10.48 12.15 3.27
CA ILE A 124 -10.17 10.78 3.70
C ILE A 124 -10.34 9.86 2.51
N LYS A 125 -9.38 8.97 2.30
CA LYS A 125 -9.48 7.91 1.31
C LYS A 125 -10.15 6.70 1.93
N LEU A 126 -11.39 6.43 1.55
CA LEU A 126 -12.19 5.40 2.21
C LEU A 126 -11.77 3.99 1.88
N SER A 127 -11.48 3.69 0.63
CA SER A 127 -11.08 2.33 0.25
C SER A 127 -10.58 2.26 -1.18
N LEU A 128 -9.86 1.18 -1.45
CA LEU A 128 -9.69 0.66 -2.79
C LEU A 128 -10.88 -0.24 -3.09
N ILE A 129 -11.46 -0.10 -4.27
CA ILE A 129 -12.50 -1.00 -4.72
C ILE A 129 -11.83 -2.32 -5.08
N HIS A 130 -12.23 -3.40 -4.43
CA HIS A 130 -11.67 -4.73 -4.69
C HIS A 130 -12.23 -5.30 -6.00
N ILE A 131 -11.31 -5.78 -6.79
CA ILE A 131 -11.65 -6.44 -8.04
C ILE A 131 -11.67 -7.95 -7.82
#